data_f6f06231f1326032b1b4dda6fc8cc7e8
#
_entry.id   f6f06231f1326032b1b4dda6fc8cc7e8
#
_cell.length_a   1.000
_cell.length_b   1.000
_cell.length_c   1.000
_cell.angle_alpha   90.00
_cell.angle_beta   90.00
_cell.angle_gamma   90.00
#
_symmetry.space_group_name_H-M   'P 1'
#
loop_
_entity.id
_entity.type
_entity.pdbx_description
1 polymer ?
#
loop_
_entity_poly.entity_id
_entity_poly.type
_entity_poly.pdbx_seq_one_letter_code
_entity_poly.pdbx_strand_id
1 'polypeptide(L)'
;ITTVAVAAALLVAAALIPRDAIRNNMTESAEFLKDGELFGEKIKGVDGSKIDRYADSILLGITYQYDSGHPLESVMKSAYYYTEYQNENVNLYDAVTGGYEANQQYIRYWHGSIAVVRPLMMFFNIQQIYIINAVIIAGLTAWLMVILIRNKAYLPAVAAVCGLILTSSWYVPMSLEYTWTYIIMLFASCIGTFRAFKGNMRDTGLFFMITGMITSYMDFLTTETLTLLVPLLLI
;
A
#
# COMPACT_ATOMS: atom_id res chain seq x y z
N ILE A 1 -22.77 -3.93 4.37
CA ILE A 1 -23.25 -3.12 3.23
C ILE A 1 -22.63 -1.73 3.27
N THR A 2 -22.73 -0.99 4.38
CA THR A 2 -22.19 0.40 4.50
C THR A 2 -20.69 0.47 4.19
N THR A 3 -19.89 -0.47 4.70
CA THR A 3 -18.43 -0.49 4.49
C THR A 3 -18.08 -0.69 3.02
N VAL A 4 -18.76 -1.62 2.34
CA VAL A 4 -18.56 -1.87 0.91
C VAL A 4 -18.93 -0.63 0.07
N ALA A 5 -20.05 0.03 0.42
CA ALA A 5 -20.48 1.24 -0.27
C ALA A 5 -19.46 2.39 -0.09
N VAL A 6 -18.92 2.57 1.13
CA VAL A 6 -17.87 3.56 1.40
C VAL A 6 -16.58 3.24 0.62
N ALA A 7 -16.15 1.98 0.63
CA ALA A 7 -14.97 1.53 -0.09
C ALA A 7 -15.09 1.79 -1.61
N ALA A 8 -16.23 1.42 -2.21
CA ALA A 8 -16.51 1.70 -3.61
C ALA A 8 -16.57 3.21 -3.91
N ALA A 9 -17.22 3.99 -3.03
CA ALA A 9 -17.31 5.44 -3.19
C ALA A 9 -15.94 6.13 -3.17
N LEU A 10 -15.00 5.66 -2.33
CA LEU A 10 -13.64 6.19 -2.28
C LEU A 10 -12.88 5.93 -3.59
N LEU A 11 -13.00 4.73 -4.17
CA LEU A 11 -12.39 4.43 -5.47
C LEU A 11 -13.00 5.26 -6.60
N VAL A 12 -14.34 5.40 -6.62
CA VAL A 12 -15.03 6.24 -7.61
C VAL A 12 -14.61 7.70 -7.46
N ALA A 13 -14.49 8.21 -6.23
CA ALA A 13 -14.00 9.56 -5.98
C ALA A 13 -12.56 9.76 -6.50
N ALA A 14 -11.68 8.79 -6.30
CA ALA A 14 -10.34 8.82 -6.88
C ALA A 14 -10.39 8.79 -8.42
N ALA A 15 -11.26 7.98 -9.03
CA ALA A 15 -11.42 7.89 -10.48
C ALA A 15 -11.93 9.20 -11.12
N LEU A 16 -12.62 10.06 -10.36
CA LEU A 16 -13.04 11.39 -10.83
C LEU A 16 -11.87 12.37 -11.04
N ILE A 17 -10.69 12.10 -10.47
CA ILE A 17 -9.49 12.92 -10.72
C ILE A 17 -9.08 12.76 -12.19
N PRO A 18 -8.98 13.84 -12.99
CA PRO A 18 -8.59 13.74 -14.38
C PRO A 18 -7.18 13.16 -14.56
N ARG A 19 -6.98 12.37 -15.63
CA ARG A 19 -5.67 11.78 -15.98
C ARG A 19 -4.59 12.87 -16.12
N ASP A 20 -4.94 14.02 -16.69
CA ASP A 20 -4.01 15.13 -16.88
C ASP A 20 -3.49 15.71 -15.54
N ALA A 21 -4.29 15.66 -14.46
CA ALA A 21 -3.88 16.15 -13.15
C ALA A 21 -2.74 15.34 -12.51
N ILE A 22 -2.59 14.08 -12.91
CA ILE A 22 -1.55 13.17 -12.40
C ILE A 22 -0.43 12.90 -13.42
N ARG A 23 -0.57 13.37 -14.66
CA ARG A 23 0.29 13.00 -15.80
C ARG A 23 1.78 13.24 -15.52
N ASN A 24 2.15 14.42 -15.05
CA ASN A 24 3.57 14.77 -14.84
C ASN A 24 4.24 13.85 -13.82
N ASN A 25 3.65 13.70 -12.64
CA ASN A 25 4.18 12.84 -11.59
C ASN A 25 4.14 11.36 -11.99
N MET A 26 3.15 10.95 -12.77
CA MET A 26 3.06 9.60 -13.30
C MET A 26 4.16 9.34 -14.34
N THR A 27 4.47 10.30 -15.22
CA THR A 27 5.57 10.20 -16.18
C THR A 27 6.92 10.06 -15.46
N GLU A 28 7.20 10.92 -14.49
CA GLU A 28 8.42 10.80 -13.67
C GLU A 28 8.51 9.45 -12.94
N SER A 29 7.38 8.96 -12.46
CA SER A 29 7.30 7.64 -11.79
C SER A 29 7.59 6.49 -12.75
N ALA A 30 7.01 6.53 -13.93
CA ALA A 30 7.21 5.53 -14.97
C ALA A 30 8.67 5.53 -15.49
N GLU A 31 9.27 6.70 -15.68
CA GLU A 31 10.69 6.84 -16.02
C GLU A 31 11.60 6.26 -14.94
N PHE A 32 11.31 6.51 -13.67
CA PHE A 32 12.08 5.95 -12.55
C PHE A 32 11.98 4.42 -12.48
N LEU A 33 10.80 3.84 -12.78
CA LEU A 33 10.60 2.39 -12.71
C LEU A 33 11.13 1.66 -13.94
N LYS A 34 11.08 2.28 -15.13
CA LYS A 34 11.37 1.69 -16.45
C LYS A 34 12.65 0.85 -16.49
N ASP A 35 13.76 1.41 -16.01
CA ASP A 35 15.09 0.79 -16.10
C ASP A 35 15.39 -0.14 -14.91
N GLY A 36 14.44 -0.30 -13.99
CA GLY A 36 14.60 -1.14 -12.82
C GLY A 36 14.19 -2.59 -13.06
N GLU A 37 14.86 -3.52 -12.38
CA GLU A 37 14.42 -4.89 -12.31
C GLU A 37 13.07 -4.98 -11.56
N LEU A 38 12.19 -5.91 -12.00
CA LEU A 38 10.87 -6.11 -11.36
C LEU A 38 10.99 -6.48 -9.88
N PHE A 39 11.98 -7.30 -9.54
CA PHE A 39 12.28 -7.75 -8.18
C PHE A 39 13.76 -7.50 -7.84
N GLY A 40 14.21 -6.26 -8.06
CA GLY A 40 15.60 -5.88 -7.90
C GLY A 40 16.08 -5.87 -6.45
N GLU A 41 17.29 -6.40 -6.21
CA GLU A 41 17.96 -6.33 -4.91
C GLU A 41 18.59 -4.96 -4.69
N LYS A 42 18.33 -4.33 -3.54
CA LYS A 42 19.03 -3.10 -3.12
C LYS A 42 20.45 -3.37 -2.65
N ILE A 43 20.67 -4.55 -2.08
CA ILE A 43 21.99 -5.05 -1.69
C ILE A 43 22.18 -6.38 -2.42
N LYS A 44 23.13 -6.40 -3.35
CA LYS A 44 23.41 -7.59 -4.17
C LYS A 44 23.69 -8.83 -3.31
N GLY A 45 22.97 -9.91 -3.57
CA GLY A 45 23.10 -11.18 -2.84
C GLY A 45 22.36 -11.21 -1.51
N VAL A 46 21.52 -10.23 -1.21
CA VAL A 46 20.67 -10.19 0.00
C VAL A 46 19.20 -10.22 -0.40
N ASP A 47 18.59 -11.41 -0.36
CA ASP A 47 17.17 -11.61 -0.73
C ASP A 47 16.20 -10.70 0.03
N GLY A 48 16.47 -10.44 1.33
CA GLY A 48 15.65 -9.54 2.15
C GLY A 48 15.71 -8.07 1.72
N SER A 49 16.51 -7.71 0.71
CA SER A 49 16.59 -6.36 0.13
C SER A 49 15.85 -6.23 -1.21
N LYS A 50 15.10 -7.25 -1.63
CA LYS A 50 14.30 -7.20 -2.85
C LYS A 50 13.16 -6.19 -2.72
N ILE A 51 12.95 -5.45 -3.79
CA ILE A 51 11.87 -4.48 -3.93
C ILE A 51 10.93 -4.96 -5.01
N ASP A 52 9.64 -4.96 -4.73
CA ASP A 52 8.61 -5.32 -5.69
C ASP A 52 8.17 -4.10 -6.51
N ARG A 53 8.76 -3.95 -7.68
CA ARG A 53 8.35 -2.96 -8.68
C ARG A 53 7.27 -3.49 -9.63
N TYR A 54 7.12 -4.81 -9.68
CA TYR A 54 6.10 -5.46 -10.50
C TYR A 54 4.70 -5.02 -10.08
N ALA A 55 4.37 -5.18 -8.79
CA ALA A 55 3.09 -4.78 -8.25
C ALA A 55 2.88 -3.25 -8.33
N ASP A 56 3.94 -2.47 -8.08
CA ASP A 56 3.88 -1.01 -8.18
C ASP A 56 3.55 -0.55 -9.60
N SER A 57 4.17 -1.14 -10.62
CA SER A 57 3.91 -0.78 -12.02
C SER A 57 2.49 -1.14 -12.47
N ILE A 58 1.96 -2.28 -12.05
CA ILE A 58 0.56 -2.65 -12.32
C ILE A 58 -0.39 -1.68 -11.63
N LEU A 59 -0.17 -1.39 -10.34
CA LEU A 59 -1.01 -0.48 -9.58
C LEU A 59 -1.03 0.93 -10.18
N LEU A 60 0.15 1.44 -10.55
CA LEU A 60 0.25 2.74 -11.22
C LEU A 60 -0.37 2.72 -12.62
N GLY A 61 -0.24 1.61 -13.34
CA GLY A 61 -0.90 1.42 -14.63
C GLY A 61 -2.41 1.51 -14.52
N ILE A 62 -3.03 0.80 -13.56
CA ILE A 62 -4.46 0.89 -13.28
C ILE A 62 -4.82 2.32 -12.85
N THR A 63 -4.03 2.90 -11.94
CA THR A 63 -4.22 4.27 -11.45
C THR A 63 -4.24 5.29 -12.59
N TYR A 64 -3.34 5.16 -13.57
CA TYR A 64 -3.25 6.06 -14.73
C TYR A 64 -4.42 5.90 -15.69
N GLN A 65 -4.86 4.65 -15.91
CA GLN A 65 -5.92 4.32 -16.88
C GLN A 65 -7.34 4.64 -16.41
N TYR A 66 -7.55 5.02 -15.15
CA TYR A 66 -8.87 5.47 -14.70
C TYR A 66 -9.33 6.70 -15.50
N ASP A 67 -10.53 6.60 -16.08
CA ASP A 67 -11.20 7.64 -16.86
C ASP A 67 -12.21 8.39 -16.00
N SER A 68 -11.99 9.69 -15.84
CA SER A 68 -12.90 10.57 -15.08
C SER A 68 -14.27 10.78 -15.74
N GLY A 69 -14.39 10.50 -17.03
CA GLY A 69 -15.67 10.51 -17.75
C GLY A 69 -16.52 9.27 -17.44
N HIS A 70 -15.88 8.15 -17.10
CA HIS A 70 -16.53 6.87 -16.80
C HIS A 70 -15.96 6.26 -15.50
N PRO A 71 -16.07 6.95 -14.34
CA PRO A 71 -15.34 6.57 -13.13
C PRO A 71 -15.77 5.23 -12.56
N LEU A 72 -17.07 4.91 -12.59
CA LEU A 72 -17.57 3.63 -12.09
C LEU A 72 -17.09 2.45 -12.96
N GLU A 73 -17.12 2.62 -14.27
CA GLU A 73 -16.67 1.62 -15.22
C GLU A 73 -15.16 1.36 -15.06
N SER A 74 -14.36 2.41 -14.88
CA SER A 74 -12.93 2.33 -14.62
C SER A 74 -12.63 1.51 -13.38
N VAL A 75 -13.32 1.78 -12.27
CA VAL A 75 -13.18 1.03 -11.02
C VAL A 75 -13.60 -0.43 -11.20
N MET A 76 -14.70 -0.69 -11.91
CA MET A 76 -15.18 -2.06 -12.15
C MET A 76 -14.24 -2.89 -13.03
N LYS A 77 -13.58 -2.25 -14.01
CA LYS A 77 -12.64 -2.93 -14.90
C LYS A 77 -11.25 -3.08 -14.30
N SER A 78 -10.79 -2.11 -13.50
CA SER A 78 -9.42 -2.06 -12.94
C SER A 78 -8.38 -2.46 -13.98
N ALA A 79 -8.45 -1.84 -15.17
CA ALA A 79 -7.67 -2.26 -16.31
C ALA A 79 -6.37 -1.45 -16.45
N TYR A 80 -5.35 -2.08 -17.05
CA TYR A 80 -4.06 -1.47 -17.37
C TYR A 80 -3.58 -1.91 -18.73
N TYR A 81 -2.55 -1.25 -19.27
CA TYR A 81 -1.90 -1.65 -20.52
C TYR A 81 -0.91 -2.77 -20.27
N TYR A 82 -0.98 -3.83 -21.07
CA TYR A 82 -0.11 -4.99 -20.99
C TYR A 82 0.28 -5.49 -22.39
N THR A 83 1.53 -5.88 -22.54
CA THR A 83 2.02 -6.69 -23.66
C THR A 83 3.04 -7.71 -23.13
N GLU A 84 3.02 -8.91 -23.69
CA GLU A 84 3.93 -10.02 -23.32
C GLU A 84 5.38 -9.83 -23.80
N TYR A 85 5.61 -8.84 -24.68
CA TYR A 85 6.92 -8.59 -25.29
C TYR A 85 7.87 -7.78 -24.40
N GLN A 86 7.36 -7.26 -23.27
CA GLN A 86 8.14 -6.44 -22.34
C GLN A 86 7.61 -6.60 -20.89
N ASN A 87 8.39 -6.13 -19.92
CA ASN A 87 8.00 -6.22 -18.52
C ASN A 87 7.03 -5.10 -18.11
N GLU A 88 6.44 -5.23 -16.92
CA GLU A 88 5.41 -4.32 -16.41
C GLU A 88 5.91 -2.89 -16.19
N ASN A 89 7.19 -2.69 -15.87
CA ASN A 89 7.78 -1.37 -15.75
C ASN A 89 7.79 -0.63 -17.10
N VAL A 90 8.12 -1.35 -18.17
CA VAL A 90 8.13 -0.81 -19.54
C VAL A 90 6.70 -0.65 -20.04
N ASN A 91 5.80 -1.59 -19.73
CA ASN A 91 4.37 -1.47 -20.05
C ASN A 91 3.75 -0.19 -19.45
N LEU A 92 4.08 0.12 -18.18
CA LEU A 92 3.66 1.36 -17.54
C LEU A 92 4.22 2.59 -18.27
N TYR A 93 5.52 2.58 -18.58
CA TYR A 93 6.17 3.68 -19.27
C TYR A 93 5.53 3.97 -20.63
N ASP A 94 5.29 2.94 -21.42
CA ASP A 94 4.67 3.05 -22.73
C ASP A 94 3.20 3.53 -22.64
N ALA A 95 2.44 3.03 -21.65
CA ALA A 95 1.08 3.51 -21.43
C ALA A 95 1.03 5.01 -21.15
N VAL A 96 1.98 5.51 -20.31
CA VAL A 96 2.01 6.91 -19.89
C VAL A 96 2.54 7.84 -20.98
N THR A 97 3.61 7.46 -21.68
CA THR A 97 4.30 8.29 -22.67
C THR A 97 3.79 8.10 -24.09
N GLY A 98 3.44 6.87 -24.46
CA GLY A 98 2.92 6.50 -25.77
C GLY A 98 1.41 6.63 -25.90
N GLY A 99 0.69 6.81 -24.79
CA GLY A 99 -0.77 6.95 -24.79
C GLY A 99 -1.52 5.66 -25.12
N TYR A 100 -0.92 4.50 -24.83
CA TYR A 100 -1.58 3.21 -25.05
C TYR A 100 -2.71 3.00 -24.07
N GLU A 101 -3.87 2.60 -24.58
CA GLU A 101 -5.07 2.32 -23.79
C GLU A 101 -5.00 0.97 -23.09
N ALA A 102 -5.74 0.85 -21.96
CA ALA A 102 -5.83 -0.39 -21.21
C ALA A 102 -6.41 -1.53 -22.04
N ASN A 103 -5.76 -2.68 -22.00
CA ASN A 103 -6.18 -3.90 -22.73
C ASN A 103 -6.25 -5.15 -21.83
N GLN A 104 -5.79 -5.07 -20.58
CA GLN A 104 -5.78 -6.16 -19.63
C GLN A 104 -6.53 -5.76 -18.37
N GLN A 105 -7.52 -6.58 -17.95
CA GLN A 105 -8.23 -6.38 -16.69
C GLN A 105 -7.53 -7.10 -15.53
N TYR A 106 -7.54 -6.47 -14.35
CA TYR A 106 -7.01 -7.06 -13.12
C TYR A 106 -8.03 -6.92 -11.98
N ILE A 107 -9.08 -7.72 -12.02
CA ILE A 107 -10.25 -7.65 -11.13
C ILE A 107 -10.14 -8.59 -9.91
N ARG A 108 -8.96 -9.14 -9.64
CA ARG A 108 -8.74 -10.09 -8.55
C ARG A 108 -8.85 -9.43 -7.16
N TYR A 109 -8.51 -8.14 -7.07
CA TYR A 109 -8.47 -7.37 -5.83
C TYR A 109 -9.30 -6.10 -5.94
N TRP A 110 -9.59 -5.48 -4.79
CA TRP A 110 -10.27 -4.19 -4.74
C TRP A 110 -9.43 -3.02 -5.27
N HIS A 111 -8.09 -3.14 -5.18
CA HIS A 111 -7.15 -2.06 -5.47
C HIS A 111 -7.44 -0.78 -4.67
N GLY A 112 -7.88 -0.93 -3.42
CA GLY A 112 -8.31 0.19 -2.58
C GLY A 112 -7.23 1.23 -2.33
N SER A 113 -5.96 0.83 -2.42
CA SER A 113 -4.81 1.74 -2.35
C SER A 113 -4.84 2.84 -3.42
N ILE A 114 -5.51 2.63 -4.57
CA ILE A 114 -5.70 3.66 -5.61
C ILE A 114 -6.47 4.86 -5.05
N ALA A 115 -7.38 4.65 -4.10
CA ALA A 115 -8.10 5.74 -3.44
C ALA A 115 -7.17 6.72 -2.71
N VAL A 116 -5.95 6.31 -2.38
CA VAL A 116 -4.92 7.14 -1.75
C VAL A 116 -3.83 7.52 -2.76
N VAL A 117 -3.35 6.56 -3.56
CA VAL A 117 -2.24 6.78 -4.50
C VAL A 117 -2.62 7.79 -5.56
N ARG A 118 -3.83 7.71 -6.16
CA ARG A 118 -4.22 8.63 -7.24
C ARG A 118 -4.29 10.10 -6.79
N PRO A 119 -4.91 10.46 -5.65
CA PRO A 119 -4.82 11.83 -5.13
C PRO A 119 -3.39 12.27 -4.80
N LEU A 120 -2.55 11.38 -4.26
CA LEU A 120 -1.15 11.70 -3.98
C LEU A 120 -0.37 11.99 -5.25
N MET A 121 -0.65 11.29 -6.35
CA MET A 121 -0.02 11.52 -7.66
C MET A 121 -0.33 12.89 -8.27
N MET A 122 -1.28 13.65 -7.75
CA MET A 122 -1.47 15.06 -8.15
C MET A 122 -0.31 15.95 -7.68
N PHE A 123 0.39 15.55 -6.61
CA PHE A 123 1.41 16.37 -5.93
C PHE A 123 2.78 15.71 -5.88
N PHE A 124 2.85 14.39 -5.91
CA PHE A 124 4.04 13.61 -5.64
C PHE A 124 4.25 12.50 -6.69
N ASN A 125 5.48 12.27 -7.09
CA ASN A 125 5.87 11.08 -7.85
C ASN A 125 6.07 9.88 -6.91
N ILE A 126 6.30 8.67 -7.47
CA ILE A 126 6.42 7.43 -6.69
C ILE A 126 7.56 7.47 -5.67
N GLN A 127 8.69 8.09 -5.99
CA GLN A 127 9.84 8.18 -5.07
C GLN A 127 9.48 9.02 -3.84
N GLN A 128 8.75 10.13 -4.04
CA GLN A 128 8.27 10.97 -2.95
C GLN A 128 7.20 10.25 -2.11
N ILE A 129 6.33 9.45 -2.74
CA ILE A 129 5.36 8.60 -2.03
C ILE A 129 6.10 7.56 -1.18
N TYR A 130 7.17 6.94 -1.66
CA TYR A 130 7.99 6.04 -0.85
C TYR A 130 8.57 6.73 0.39
N ILE A 131 9.02 7.98 0.26
CA ILE A 131 9.51 8.77 1.40
C ILE A 131 8.37 9.05 2.39
N ILE A 132 7.19 9.44 1.91
CA ILE A 132 6.00 9.66 2.75
C ILE A 132 5.66 8.38 3.51
N ASN A 133 5.65 7.24 2.84
CA ASN A 133 5.40 5.93 3.44
C ASN A 133 6.44 5.60 4.53
N ALA A 134 7.73 5.87 4.26
CA ALA A 134 8.80 5.66 5.23
C ALA A 134 8.60 6.50 6.50
N VAL A 135 8.23 7.78 6.34
CA VAL A 135 7.94 8.68 7.47
C VAL A 135 6.75 8.19 8.28
N ILE A 136 5.68 7.74 7.62
CA ILE A 136 4.48 7.21 8.29
C ILE A 136 4.84 5.93 9.08
N ILE A 137 5.51 4.97 8.45
CA ILE A 137 5.90 3.71 9.09
C ILE A 137 6.85 3.95 10.27
N ALA A 138 7.85 4.83 10.10
CA ALA A 138 8.76 5.21 11.18
C ALA A 138 8.03 5.89 12.34
N GLY A 139 7.10 6.80 12.05
CA GLY A 139 6.28 7.49 13.05
C GLY A 139 5.38 6.53 13.84
N LEU A 140 4.71 5.60 13.15
CA LEU A 140 3.87 4.58 13.78
C LEU A 140 4.70 3.61 14.63
N THR A 141 5.87 3.21 14.14
CA THR A 141 6.81 2.36 14.89
C THR A 141 7.28 3.07 16.16
N ALA A 142 7.69 4.33 16.06
CA ALA A 142 8.08 5.13 17.21
C ALA A 142 6.92 5.28 18.21
N TRP A 143 5.70 5.51 17.76
CA TRP A 143 4.53 5.59 18.62
C TRP A 143 4.28 4.27 19.36
N LEU A 144 4.32 3.12 18.66
CA LEU A 144 4.21 1.81 19.28
C LEU A 144 5.29 1.60 20.35
N MET A 145 6.55 1.93 20.06
CA MET A 145 7.65 1.82 21.02
C MET A 145 7.41 2.68 22.26
N VAL A 146 6.92 3.91 22.08
CA VAL A 146 6.58 4.80 23.22
C VAL A 146 5.49 4.18 24.09
N ILE A 147 4.43 3.58 23.50
CA ILE A 147 3.36 2.90 24.24
C ILE A 147 3.95 1.75 25.06
N LEU A 148 4.73 0.85 24.43
CA LEU A 148 5.29 -0.33 25.07
C LEU A 148 6.26 0.05 26.22
N ILE A 149 7.19 0.97 25.98
CA ILE A 149 8.20 1.39 26.96
C ILE A 149 7.53 2.09 28.17
N ARG A 150 6.58 2.99 27.93
CA ARG A 150 5.86 3.69 29.04
C ARG A 150 5.07 2.73 29.92
N ASN A 151 4.60 1.63 29.39
CA ASN A 151 3.90 0.59 30.13
C ASN A 151 4.82 -0.54 30.62
N LYS A 152 6.15 -0.36 30.55
CA LYS A 152 7.20 -1.32 31.00
C LYS A 152 7.12 -2.67 30.29
N ALA A 153 6.52 -2.73 29.11
CA ALA A 153 6.42 -3.92 28.26
C ALA A 153 7.68 -4.08 27.40
N TYR A 154 8.85 -4.23 28.06
CA TYR A 154 10.15 -4.25 27.38
C TYR A 154 10.34 -5.47 26.48
N LEU A 155 9.85 -6.65 26.88
CA LEU A 155 9.98 -7.86 26.06
C LEU A 155 9.22 -7.75 24.74
N PRO A 156 7.92 -7.35 24.70
CA PRO A 156 7.24 -7.04 23.44
C PRO A 156 7.93 -5.95 22.61
N ALA A 157 8.50 -4.92 23.25
CA ALA A 157 9.22 -3.87 22.53
C ALA A 157 10.46 -4.43 21.82
N VAL A 158 11.28 -5.23 22.50
CA VAL A 158 12.46 -5.88 21.91
C VAL A 158 12.03 -6.85 20.81
N ALA A 159 11.00 -7.68 21.04
CA ALA A 159 10.50 -8.61 20.04
C ALA A 159 10.01 -7.90 18.78
N ALA A 160 9.30 -6.77 18.91
CA ALA A 160 8.85 -5.96 17.77
C ALA A 160 10.03 -5.38 16.98
N VAL A 161 11.06 -4.83 17.66
CA VAL A 161 12.27 -4.34 17.00
C VAL A 161 13.01 -5.46 16.26
N CYS A 162 13.20 -6.61 16.92
CA CYS A 162 13.83 -7.77 16.30
C CYS A 162 13.02 -8.25 15.06
N GLY A 163 11.70 -8.29 15.17
CA GLY A 163 10.83 -8.64 14.05
C GLY A 163 11.00 -7.70 12.85
N LEU A 164 11.00 -6.37 13.09
CA LEU A 164 11.23 -5.37 12.05
C LEU A 164 12.62 -5.51 11.39
N ILE A 165 13.64 -5.85 12.18
CA ILE A 165 14.99 -6.07 11.66
C ILE A 165 15.04 -7.35 10.82
N LEU A 166 14.54 -8.47 11.34
CA LEU A 166 14.58 -9.77 10.67
C LEU A 166 13.79 -9.78 9.35
N THR A 167 12.73 -8.98 9.26
CA THR A 167 11.92 -8.85 8.03
C THR A 167 12.41 -7.75 7.10
N SER A 168 13.54 -7.10 7.38
CA SER A 168 14.08 -5.99 6.58
C SER A 168 13.03 -4.89 6.32
N SER A 169 12.23 -4.56 7.34
CA SER A 169 11.04 -3.69 7.22
C SER A 169 11.34 -2.28 6.69
N TRP A 170 12.60 -1.82 6.69
CA TRP A 170 13.01 -0.54 6.10
C TRP A 170 12.88 -0.49 4.57
N TYR A 171 12.73 -1.64 3.88
CA TYR A 171 12.46 -1.69 2.45
C TYR A 171 10.96 -1.66 2.12
N VAL A 172 10.10 -2.01 3.07
CA VAL A 172 8.63 -2.02 2.88
C VAL A 172 8.08 -0.72 2.32
N PRO A 173 8.54 0.49 2.74
CA PRO A 173 8.05 1.74 2.17
C PRO A 173 8.26 1.90 0.66
N MET A 174 9.19 1.12 0.08
CA MET A 174 9.56 1.16 -1.34
C MET A 174 8.74 0.20 -2.19
N SER A 175 7.64 -0.35 -1.66
CA SER A 175 6.66 -1.16 -2.39
C SER A 175 5.26 -0.80 -1.95
N LEU A 176 4.40 -0.38 -2.87
CA LEU A 176 3.02 -0.05 -2.58
C LEU A 176 2.21 -1.28 -2.17
N GLU A 177 2.62 -2.49 -2.59
CA GLU A 177 1.96 -3.73 -2.22
C GLU A 177 2.02 -3.97 -0.71
N TYR A 178 3.21 -3.86 -0.11
CA TYR A 178 3.42 -4.19 1.31
C TYR A 178 3.19 -3.02 2.27
N THR A 179 3.34 -1.80 1.80
CA THR A 179 3.26 -0.58 2.63
C THR A 179 1.94 -0.47 3.39
N TRP A 180 0.81 -0.72 2.72
CA TRP A 180 -0.52 -0.55 3.31
C TRP A 180 -0.76 -1.54 4.45
N THR A 181 -0.37 -2.79 4.25
CA THR A 181 -0.45 -3.83 5.28
C THR A 181 0.37 -3.44 6.51
N TYR A 182 1.60 -2.94 6.32
CA TYR A 182 2.44 -2.48 7.43
C TYR A 182 1.86 -1.27 8.16
N ILE A 183 1.33 -0.30 7.45
CA ILE A 183 0.66 0.87 8.05
C ILE A 183 -0.55 0.42 8.88
N ILE A 184 -1.40 -0.44 8.33
CA ILE A 184 -2.58 -0.98 9.03
C ILE A 184 -2.15 -1.79 10.26
N MET A 185 -1.18 -2.68 10.12
CA MET A 185 -0.62 -3.51 11.21
C MET A 185 -0.11 -2.64 12.36
N LEU A 186 0.75 -1.65 12.06
CA LEU A 186 1.33 -0.78 13.08
C LEU A 186 0.28 0.10 13.75
N PHE A 187 -0.64 0.67 12.96
CA PHE A 187 -1.73 1.47 13.49
C PHE A 187 -2.66 0.66 14.40
N ALA A 188 -3.05 -0.55 13.95
CA ALA A 188 -3.86 -1.46 14.75
C ALA A 188 -3.10 -1.91 16.02
N SER A 189 -1.79 -2.15 15.94
CA SER A 189 -0.93 -2.45 17.09
C SER A 189 -0.91 -1.30 18.10
N CYS A 190 -0.75 -0.05 17.64
CA CYS A 190 -0.77 1.12 18.52
C CYS A 190 -2.10 1.26 19.26
N ILE A 191 -3.22 1.20 18.52
CA ILE A 191 -4.56 1.36 19.11
C ILE A 191 -4.90 0.19 20.04
N GLY A 192 -4.68 -1.07 19.59
CA GLY A 192 -4.96 -2.28 20.36
C GLY A 192 -4.18 -2.32 21.67
N THR A 193 -2.86 -2.14 21.60
CA THR A 193 -1.96 -2.12 22.77
C THR A 193 -2.32 -0.99 23.75
N PHE A 194 -2.59 0.21 23.22
CA PHE A 194 -3.00 1.34 24.07
C PHE A 194 -4.31 1.05 24.82
N ARG A 195 -5.30 0.43 24.16
CA ARG A 195 -6.56 0.04 24.78
C ARG A 195 -6.38 -1.06 25.82
N ALA A 196 -5.55 -2.05 25.51
CA ALA A 196 -5.24 -3.16 26.42
C ALA A 196 -4.61 -2.65 27.74
N PHE A 197 -3.59 -1.79 27.66
CA PHE A 197 -2.97 -1.19 28.85
C PHE A 197 -3.92 -0.30 29.67
N LYS A 198 -4.97 0.24 29.05
CA LYS A 198 -6.02 0.96 29.77
C LYS A 198 -7.14 0.06 30.33
N GLY A 199 -7.02 -1.26 30.16
CA GLY A 199 -8.05 -2.22 30.55
C GLY A 199 -9.35 -2.11 29.75
N ASN A 200 -9.33 -1.43 28.59
CA ASN A 200 -10.50 -1.26 27.74
C ASN A 200 -10.48 -2.27 26.59
N MET A 201 -10.92 -3.48 26.89
CA MET A 201 -11.04 -4.57 25.90
C MET A 201 -12.46 -4.68 25.29
N ARG A 202 -13.34 -3.73 25.62
CA ARG A 202 -14.69 -3.68 25.04
C ARG A 202 -14.57 -3.50 23.52
N ASP A 203 -15.43 -4.18 22.78
CA ASP A 203 -15.54 -4.10 21.33
C ASP A 203 -14.26 -4.50 20.55
N THR A 204 -13.36 -5.29 21.18
CA THR A 204 -12.14 -5.79 20.52
C THR A 204 -12.46 -6.60 19.25
N GLY A 205 -13.51 -7.41 19.27
CA GLY A 205 -13.96 -8.15 18.08
C GLY A 205 -14.37 -7.23 16.93
N LEU A 206 -15.11 -6.15 17.23
CA LEU A 206 -15.48 -5.14 16.24
C LEU A 206 -14.25 -4.41 15.67
N PHE A 207 -13.29 -4.08 16.52
CA PHE A 207 -12.04 -3.45 16.13
C PHE A 207 -11.25 -4.31 15.12
N PHE A 208 -11.06 -5.60 15.41
CA PHE A 208 -10.38 -6.51 14.51
C PHE A 208 -11.19 -6.81 13.24
N MET A 209 -12.50 -6.86 13.33
CA MET A 209 -13.35 -6.99 12.15
C MET A 209 -13.17 -5.78 11.19
N ILE A 210 -13.16 -4.56 11.72
CA ILE A 210 -12.92 -3.34 10.93
C ILE A 210 -11.50 -3.35 10.34
N THR A 211 -10.50 -3.72 11.14
CA THR A 211 -9.11 -3.85 10.68
C THR A 211 -9.01 -4.82 9.50
N GLY A 212 -9.62 -6.01 9.61
CA GLY A 212 -9.64 -7.00 8.53
C GLY A 212 -10.34 -6.50 7.26
N MET A 213 -11.46 -5.77 7.40
CA MET A 213 -12.15 -5.18 6.25
C MET A 213 -11.30 -4.12 5.54
N ILE A 214 -10.59 -3.26 6.30
CA ILE A 214 -9.68 -2.26 5.72
C ILE A 214 -8.51 -2.96 5.03
N THR A 215 -7.95 -4.00 5.65
CA THR A 215 -6.89 -4.81 5.05
C THR A 215 -7.31 -5.41 3.73
N SER A 216 -8.42 -6.12 3.70
CA SER A 216 -8.96 -6.75 2.48
C SER A 216 -9.26 -5.74 1.36
N TYR A 217 -9.55 -4.49 1.70
CA TYR A 217 -9.75 -3.42 0.74
C TYR A 217 -8.43 -2.87 0.19
N MET A 218 -7.41 -2.71 1.02
CA MET A 218 -6.15 -2.03 0.69
C MET A 218 -5.06 -2.97 0.17
N ASP A 219 -5.08 -4.24 0.59
CA ASP A 219 -4.02 -5.21 0.35
C ASP A 219 -4.26 -6.06 -0.91
N PHE A 220 -3.17 -6.61 -1.44
CA PHE A 220 -3.16 -7.61 -2.53
C PHE A 220 -3.27 -9.06 -2.00
N LEU A 221 -3.73 -9.26 -0.76
CA LEU A 221 -3.83 -10.56 -0.07
C LEU A 221 -2.49 -11.32 0.01
N THR A 222 -1.39 -10.59 0.21
CA THR A 222 -0.05 -11.15 0.33
C THR A 222 0.41 -11.27 1.78
N THR A 223 0.08 -10.29 2.60
CA THR A 223 0.55 -10.17 3.98
C THR A 223 -0.56 -9.81 4.98
N GLU A 224 -1.81 -10.05 4.62
CA GLU A 224 -3.02 -9.67 5.38
C GLU A 224 -3.04 -10.24 6.80
N THR A 225 -2.43 -11.41 7.03
CA THR A 225 -2.36 -12.03 8.36
C THR A 225 -1.60 -11.18 9.38
N LEU A 226 -0.63 -10.37 8.94
CA LEU A 226 0.16 -9.50 9.82
C LEU A 226 -0.72 -8.44 10.51
N THR A 227 -1.75 -7.93 9.83
CA THR A 227 -2.63 -6.88 10.34
C THR A 227 -3.50 -7.33 11.52
N LEU A 228 -3.68 -8.62 11.68
CA LEU A 228 -4.43 -9.23 12.77
C LEU A 228 -3.50 -9.89 13.80
N LEU A 229 -2.52 -10.69 13.36
CA LEU A 229 -1.68 -11.47 14.26
C LEU A 229 -0.77 -10.59 15.12
N VAL A 230 -0.10 -9.60 14.53
CA VAL A 230 0.84 -8.75 15.28
C VAL A 230 0.11 -7.93 16.36
N PRO A 231 -0.99 -7.22 16.07
CA PRO A 231 -1.76 -6.54 17.11
C PRO A 231 -2.30 -7.49 18.18
N LEU A 232 -2.78 -8.71 17.79
CA LEU A 232 -3.27 -9.71 18.74
C LEU A 232 -2.19 -10.21 19.70
N LEU A 233 -0.95 -10.35 19.25
CA LEU A 233 0.17 -10.75 20.08
C LEU A 233 0.61 -9.68 21.09
N LEU A 234 0.24 -8.41 20.87
CA LEU A 234 0.63 -7.28 21.67
C LEU A 234 -0.44 -6.87 22.72
N ILE A 235 -1.62 -7.45 22.68
CA ILE A 235 -2.74 -7.16 23.59
C ILE A 235 -2.98 -8.32 24.56
#